data_efc32bfd052e755b2aca330673d0cc3b
#
_entry.id   efc32bfd052e755b2aca330673d0cc3b
#
_cell.length_a   1.000
_cell.length_b   1.000
_cell.length_c   1.000
_cell.angle_alpha   90.00
_cell.angle_beta   90.00
_cell.angle_gamma   90.00
#
_symmetry.space_group_name_H-M   'P 1'
#
loop_
_entity.id
_entity.type
_entity.pdbx_description
1 polymer ?
#
loop_
_entity_poly.entity_id
_entity_poly.type
_entity_poly.pdbx_seq_one_letter_code
_entity_poly.pdbx_strand_id
1 'polypeptide(L)'
;NNPSGIAYSPETLARLADLLRAASARFGHHIFLISDEPYREIVFDGAAQQHPAVYYADTLTCYSFSKSLSLPGERIGYVAANPRCEMADRIVPMCGQISRGTGHNCPASLIQLAVARCLDKTSDLSVYERNMRLLWDELVGLGFTVVRPGGTFYIFPKALEADAAAFCRKAQAYD
;
A
#
# COMPACT_ATOMS: atom_id res chain seq x y z
N ASN A 1 -0.11 3.52 -2.48
CA ASN A 1 -0.99 3.54 -3.65
C ASN A 1 -2.49 3.65 -3.33
N ASN A 2 -2.90 3.58 -2.09
CA ASN A 2 -4.23 3.98 -1.62
C ASN A 2 -4.17 5.46 -1.18
N PRO A 3 -5.07 6.36 -1.63
CA PRO A 3 -6.23 6.14 -2.48
C PRO A 3 -5.99 6.38 -3.99
N SER A 4 -4.77 6.72 -4.40
CA SER A 4 -4.49 7.26 -5.74
C SER A 4 -4.61 6.23 -6.88
N GLY A 5 -4.49 4.93 -6.60
CA GLY A 5 -4.40 3.88 -7.62
C GLY A 5 -3.05 3.83 -8.36
N ILE A 6 -2.06 4.62 -7.95
CA ILE A 6 -0.78 4.74 -8.66
C ILE A 6 0.27 3.83 -8.01
N ALA A 7 0.92 2.99 -8.80
CA ALA A 7 2.13 2.29 -8.42
C ALA A 7 3.33 3.24 -8.60
N TYR A 8 4.15 3.41 -7.56
CA TYR A 8 5.34 4.26 -7.66
C TYR A 8 6.38 3.63 -8.59
N SER A 9 7.00 4.46 -9.44
CA SER A 9 8.09 4.01 -10.29
C SER A 9 9.41 3.86 -9.52
N PRO A 10 10.35 3.04 -10.03
CA PRO A 10 11.71 2.94 -9.47
C PRO A 10 12.38 4.29 -9.30
N GLU A 11 12.23 5.18 -10.28
CA GLU A 11 12.84 6.52 -10.27
C GLU A 11 12.25 7.39 -9.14
N THR A 12 10.92 7.31 -8.93
CA THR A 12 10.26 8.03 -7.84
C THR A 12 10.77 7.55 -6.48
N LEU A 13 10.91 6.23 -6.31
CA LEU A 13 11.40 5.66 -5.06
C LEU A 13 12.88 5.98 -4.81
N ALA A 14 13.71 5.97 -5.86
CA ALA A 14 15.11 6.36 -5.78
C ALA A 14 15.24 7.83 -5.35
N ARG A 15 14.49 8.74 -5.97
CA ARG A 15 14.48 10.17 -5.60
C ARG A 15 13.98 10.40 -4.17
N LEU A 16 12.96 9.68 -3.73
CA LEU A 16 12.49 9.73 -2.35
C LEU A 16 13.59 9.29 -1.38
N ALA A 17 14.27 8.19 -1.70
CA ALA A 17 15.37 7.68 -0.88
C ALA A 17 16.53 8.69 -0.77
N ASP A 18 16.90 9.37 -1.88
CA ASP A 18 17.92 10.42 -1.87
C ASP A 18 17.49 11.61 -1.00
N LEU A 19 16.24 12.03 -1.11
CA LEU A 19 15.67 13.09 -0.29
C LEU A 19 15.74 12.75 1.20
N LEU A 20 15.34 11.52 1.56
CA LEU A 20 15.33 11.07 2.95
C LEU A 20 16.76 10.98 3.52
N ARG A 21 17.73 10.49 2.73
CA ARG A 21 19.15 10.48 3.12
C ARG A 21 19.69 11.90 3.37
N ALA A 22 19.43 12.81 2.45
CA ALA A 22 19.85 14.21 2.59
C ALA A 22 19.20 14.88 3.80
N ALA A 23 17.91 14.63 4.03
CA ALA A 23 17.20 15.16 5.18
C ALA A 23 17.72 14.57 6.52
N SER A 24 17.98 13.26 6.58
CA SER A 24 18.58 12.62 7.76
C SER A 24 19.94 13.22 8.10
N ALA A 25 20.78 13.43 7.10
CA ALA A 25 22.08 14.08 7.28
C ALA A 25 21.95 15.53 7.76
N ARG A 26 21.01 16.29 7.16
CA ARG A 26 20.75 17.69 7.52
C ARG A 26 20.25 17.86 8.95
N PHE A 27 19.36 16.98 9.40
CA PHE A 27 18.74 17.06 10.72
C PHE A 27 19.50 16.30 11.81
N GLY A 28 20.50 15.50 11.44
CA GLY A 28 21.35 14.75 12.39
C GLY A 28 20.61 13.59 13.09
N HIS A 29 19.54 13.05 12.49
CA HIS A 29 18.83 11.89 13.03
C HIS A 29 18.22 11.06 11.91
N HIS A 30 17.92 9.77 12.21
CA HIS A 30 17.24 8.88 11.27
C HIS A 30 15.82 9.38 10.96
N ILE A 31 15.46 9.34 9.69
CA ILE A 31 14.09 9.54 9.21
C ILE A 31 13.61 8.21 8.64
N PHE A 32 12.63 7.59 9.30
CA PHE A 32 12.12 6.29 8.89
C PHE A 32 11.06 6.44 7.80
N LEU A 33 11.13 5.56 6.80
CA LEU A 33 10.07 5.37 5.83
C LEU A 33 9.19 4.21 6.28
N ILE A 34 7.94 4.49 6.62
CA ILE A 34 6.92 3.46 6.86
C ILE A 34 6.20 3.21 5.54
N SER A 35 6.40 2.04 4.97
CA SER A 35 5.79 1.63 3.70
C SER A 35 4.60 0.73 3.97
N ASP A 36 3.40 1.24 3.69
CA ASP A 36 2.15 0.46 3.80
C ASP A 36 1.87 -0.24 2.47
N GLU A 37 2.05 -1.57 2.44
CA GLU A 37 2.13 -2.38 1.23
C GLU A 37 1.06 -3.49 1.09
N PRO A 38 -0.18 -3.34 1.57
CA PRO A 38 -1.19 -4.40 1.47
C PRO A 38 -1.67 -4.66 0.03
N TYR A 39 -1.33 -3.78 -0.91
CA TYR A 39 -1.71 -3.85 -2.33
C TYR A 39 -0.53 -4.16 -3.25
N ARG A 40 0.58 -4.65 -2.72
CA ARG A 40 1.83 -4.85 -3.46
C ARG A 40 1.65 -5.70 -4.72
N GLU A 41 0.91 -6.78 -4.61
CA GLU A 41 0.69 -7.74 -5.69
C GLU A 41 -0.35 -7.27 -6.71
N ILE A 42 -1.17 -6.27 -6.36
CA ILE A 42 -2.21 -5.75 -7.24
C ILE A 42 -1.62 -4.67 -8.11
N VAL A 43 -0.99 -5.07 -9.20
CA VAL A 43 -0.41 -4.20 -10.22
C VAL A 43 -0.92 -4.60 -11.59
N PHE A 44 -1.06 -3.62 -12.49
CA PHE A 44 -1.68 -3.78 -13.81
C PHE A 44 -0.71 -3.38 -14.93
N ASP A 45 -1.05 -3.74 -16.16
CA ASP A 45 -0.34 -3.33 -17.38
C ASP A 45 1.17 -3.68 -17.36
N GLY A 46 1.54 -4.78 -16.69
CA GLY A 46 2.94 -5.20 -16.58
C GLY A 46 3.78 -4.34 -15.63
N ALA A 47 3.17 -3.50 -14.83
CA ALA A 47 3.90 -2.76 -13.80
C ALA A 47 4.58 -3.72 -12.82
N ALA A 48 5.85 -3.48 -12.53
CA ALA A 48 6.60 -4.28 -11.57
C ALA A 48 6.22 -3.90 -10.14
N GLN A 49 6.10 -4.91 -9.28
CA GLN A 49 5.99 -4.69 -7.85
C GLN A 49 7.25 -3.98 -7.35
N GLN A 50 7.08 -2.95 -6.55
CA GLN A 50 8.17 -2.20 -5.97
C GLN A 50 8.26 -2.45 -4.47
N HIS A 51 9.49 -2.53 -3.99
CA HIS A 51 9.80 -2.69 -2.55
C HIS A 51 10.63 -1.49 -2.09
N PRO A 52 10.03 -0.49 -1.44
CA PRO A 52 10.76 0.71 -0.98
C PRO A 52 12.00 0.41 -0.13
N ALA A 53 11.98 -0.69 0.61
CA ALA A 53 13.13 -1.17 1.39
C ALA A 53 14.39 -1.47 0.55
N VAL A 54 14.26 -1.69 -0.76
CA VAL A 54 15.41 -1.86 -1.66
C VAL A 54 16.16 -0.54 -1.85
N TYR A 55 15.43 0.57 -1.85
CA TYR A 55 15.96 1.92 -2.14
C TYR A 55 16.47 2.64 -0.90
N TYR A 56 15.82 2.44 0.26
CA TYR A 56 16.13 3.16 1.49
C TYR A 56 16.30 2.21 2.67
N ALA A 57 17.43 2.35 3.40
CA ALA A 57 17.77 1.46 4.50
C ALA A 57 16.80 1.57 5.68
N ASP A 58 16.48 2.80 6.11
CA ASP A 58 15.60 3.03 7.26
C ASP A 58 14.12 2.86 6.88
N THR A 59 13.77 1.70 6.30
CA THR A 59 12.42 1.37 5.86
C THR A 59 11.79 0.28 6.73
N LEU A 60 10.57 0.54 7.17
CA LEU A 60 9.68 -0.42 7.82
C LEU A 60 8.54 -0.75 6.85
N THR A 61 8.41 -2.01 6.47
CA THR A 61 7.32 -2.49 5.62
C THR A 61 6.18 -2.99 6.48
N CYS A 62 4.99 -2.41 6.32
CA CYS A 62 3.73 -2.90 6.87
C CYS A 62 2.98 -3.66 5.78
N TYR A 63 2.75 -4.94 5.97
CA TYR A 63 2.07 -5.79 4.99
C TYR A 63 0.86 -6.49 5.59
N SER A 64 -0.15 -6.72 4.76
CA SER A 64 -1.36 -7.44 5.14
C SER A 64 -1.80 -8.40 4.04
N PHE A 65 -2.17 -9.62 4.41
CA PHE A 65 -2.77 -10.61 3.50
C PHE A 65 -4.24 -10.36 3.21
N SER A 66 -4.79 -9.27 3.73
CA SER A 66 -6.21 -8.89 3.54
C SER A 66 -6.61 -8.76 2.08
N LYS A 67 -5.66 -8.36 1.21
CA LYS A 67 -5.93 -8.05 -0.20
C LYS A 67 -5.41 -9.14 -1.14
N SER A 68 -4.13 -9.50 -1.01
CA SER A 68 -3.51 -10.51 -1.87
C SER A 68 -4.16 -11.90 -1.77
N LEU A 69 -4.57 -12.31 -0.57
CA LEU A 69 -5.23 -13.58 -0.32
C LEU A 69 -6.74 -13.47 -0.05
N SER A 70 -7.32 -12.27 -0.13
CA SER A 70 -8.74 -12.01 0.19
C SER A 70 -9.14 -12.45 1.61
N LEU A 71 -8.28 -12.23 2.59
CA LEU A 71 -8.45 -12.62 3.99
C LEU A 71 -8.59 -11.41 4.95
N PRO A 72 -9.46 -10.41 4.66
CA PRO A 72 -9.54 -9.22 5.52
C PRO A 72 -10.07 -9.53 6.93
N GLY A 73 -10.92 -10.54 7.08
CA GLY A 73 -11.51 -10.95 8.35
C GLY A 73 -10.52 -11.64 9.29
N GLU A 74 -9.46 -12.26 8.74
CA GLU A 74 -8.51 -13.05 9.53
C GLU A 74 -7.47 -12.20 10.26
N ARG A 75 -7.42 -10.91 10.00
CA ARG A 75 -6.58 -9.92 10.68
C ARG A 75 -5.11 -10.33 10.75
N ILE A 76 -4.55 -10.78 9.63
CA ILE A 76 -3.16 -11.26 9.53
C ILE A 76 -2.31 -10.38 8.60
N GLY A 77 -1.13 -10.05 9.07
CA GLY A 77 -0.10 -9.27 8.38
C GLY A 77 1.20 -9.29 9.17
N TYR A 78 2.16 -8.49 8.76
CA TYR A 78 3.44 -8.37 9.45
C TYR A 78 4.03 -6.97 9.30
N VAL A 79 4.92 -6.63 10.22
CA VAL A 79 5.85 -5.50 10.08
C VAL A 79 7.24 -6.09 9.91
N ALA A 80 7.96 -5.64 8.89
CA ALA A 80 9.34 -6.02 8.65
C ALA A 80 10.23 -4.77 8.66
N ALA A 81 11.29 -4.80 9.45
CA ALA A 81 12.36 -3.81 9.35
C ALA A 81 13.38 -4.25 8.31
N ASN A 82 13.86 -3.32 7.48
CA ASN A 82 14.94 -3.59 6.55
C ASN A 82 16.19 -4.05 7.34
N PRO A 83 16.84 -5.15 6.97
CA PRO A 83 18.05 -5.63 7.65
C PRO A 83 19.22 -4.62 7.67
N ARG A 84 19.20 -3.63 6.76
CA ARG A 84 20.19 -2.54 6.72
C ARG A 84 19.87 -1.36 7.63
N CYS A 85 18.70 -1.36 8.27
CA CYS A 85 18.32 -0.34 9.23
C CYS A 85 19.08 -0.57 10.55
N GLU A 86 19.88 0.39 10.98
CA GLU A 86 20.69 0.29 12.21
C GLU A 86 19.84 0.05 13.47
N MET A 87 18.58 0.49 13.45
CA MET A 87 17.69 0.36 14.61
C MET A 87 16.76 -0.86 14.52
N ALA A 88 16.93 -1.75 13.52
CA ALA A 88 16.04 -2.91 13.32
C ALA A 88 15.90 -3.77 14.57
N ASP A 89 17.02 -4.07 15.25
CA ASP A 89 17.08 -4.89 16.47
C ASP A 89 16.32 -4.29 17.66
N ARG A 90 16.09 -2.99 17.65
CA ARG A 90 15.30 -2.28 18.67
C ARG A 90 13.84 -2.15 18.26
N ILE A 91 13.58 -1.81 17.00
CA ILE A 91 12.24 -1.51 16.49
C ILE A 91 11.37 -2.78 16.48
N VAL A 92 11.90 -3.90 15.98
CA VAL A 92 11.10 -5.14 15.85
C VAL A 92 10.57 -5.65 17.21
N PRO A 93 11.40 -5.77 18.27
CA PRO A 93 10.87 -6.12 19.60
C PRO A 93 9.87 -5.10 20.16
N MET A 94 10.09 -3.80 19.92
CA MET A 94 9.15 -2.75 20.36
C MET A 94 7.79 -2.86 19.66
N CYS A 95 7.75 -3.17 18.37
CA CYS A 95 6.50 -3.45 17.65
C CYS A 95 5.73 -4.61 18.29
N GLY A 96 6.43 -5.68 18.68
CA GLY A 96 5.83 -6.82 19.39
C GLY A 96 5.27 -6.44 20.77
N GLN A 97 5.98 -5.60 21.52
CA GLN A 97 5.51 -5.11 22.82
C GLN A 97 4.27 -4.22 22.68
N ILE A 98 4.28 -3.28 21.73
CA ILE A 98 3.15 -2.40 21.45
C ILE A 98 1.95 -3.22 21.00
N SER A 99 2.13 -4.18 20.11
CA SER A 99 1.05 -5.06 19.64
C SER A 99 0.36 -5.77 20.81
N ARG A 100 1.12 -6.31 21.75
CA ARG A 100 0.57 -6.93 22.98
C ARG A 100 -0.16 -5.92 23.87
N GLY A 101 0.46 -4.76 24.07
CA GLY A 101 -0.10 -3.69 24.91
C GLY A 101 -1.41 -3.11 24.36
N THR A 102 -1.61 -3.15 23.05
CA THR A 102 -2.85 -2.70 22.40
C THR A 102 -3.90 -3.81 22.22
N GLY A 103 -3.63 -5.01 22.73
CA GLY A 103 -4.56 -6.14 22.66
C GLY A 103 -4.52 -6.95 21.36
N HIS A 104 -3.58 -6.66 20.44
CA HIS A 104 -3.37 -7.37 19.18
C HIS A 104 -2.23 -8.40 19.27
N ASN A 105 -2.27 -9.30 20.21
CA ASN A 105 -1.14 -10.17 20.53
C ASN A 105 -0.58 -10.89 19.27
N CYS A 106 -1.39 -11.71 18.62
CA CYS A 106 -1.04 -12.36 17.33
C CYS A 106 -2.30 -12.91 16.66
N PRO A 107 -2.26 -13.16 15.33
CA PRO A 107 -3.30 -13.91 14.64
C PRO A 107 -3.38 -15.36 15.16
N ALA A 108 -4.52 -16.03 14.94
CA ALA A 108 -4.70 -17.43 15.27
C ALA A 108 -3.65 -18.31 14.60
N SER A 109 -3.06 -19.28 15.32
CA SER A 109 -1.98 -20.13 14.80
C SER A 109 -2.39 -20.92 13.56
N LEU A 110 -3.65 -21.38 13.49
CA LEU A 110 -4.18 -22.06 12.30
C LEU A 110 -4.06 -21.17 11.04
N ILE A 111 -4.42 -19.89 11.16
CA ILE A 111 -4.35 -18.93 10.07
C ILE A 111 -2.90 -18.64 9.68
N GLN A 112 -2.00 -18.52 10.66
CA GLN A 112 -0.57 -18.34 10.38
C GLN A 112 0.00 -19.52 9.59
N LEU A 113 -0.34 -20.76 9.97
CA LEU A 113 0.09 -21.98 9.28
C LEU A 113 -0.50 -22.10 7.86
N ALA A 114 -1.77 -21.70 7.68
CA ALA A 114 -2.42 -21.69 6.38
C ALA A 114 -1.77 -20.66 5.45
N VAL A 115 -1.56 -19.43 5.91
CA VAL A 115 -0.92 -18.36 5.15
C VAL A 115 0.52 -18.73 4.79
N ALA A 116 1.28 -19.35 5.70
CA ALA A 116 2.64 -19.80 5.44
C ALA A 116 2.75 -20.76 4.22
N ARG A 117 1.67 -21.47 3.88
CA ARG A 117 1.59 -22.36 2.70
C ARG A 117 1.08 -21.65 1.45
N CYS A 118 0.72 -20.38 1.55
CA CYS A 118 0.14 -19.59 0.48
C CYS A 118 0.95 -18.34 0.15
N LEU A 119 2.21 -18.23 0.63
CA LEU A 119 3.04 -17.03 0.45
C LEU A 119 3.36 -16.74 -1.03
N ASP A 120 3.33 -17.76 -1.87
CA ASP A 120 3.54 -17.70 -3.32
C ASP A 120 2.23 -17.54 -4.13
N LYS A 121 1.10 -17.39 -3.45
CA LYS A 121 -0.22 -17.37 -4.05
C LYS A 121 -0.89 -16.01 -3.89
N THR A 122 -1.83 -15.75 -4.80
CA THR A 122 -2.77 -14.62 -4.72
C THR A 122 -4.17 -15.11 -5.04
N SER A 123 -5.18 -14.34 -4.66
CA SER A 123 -6.51 -14.44 -5.23
C SER A 123 -6.47 -14.09 -6.73
N ASP A 124 -7.58 -14.28 -7.45
CA ASP A 124 -7.67 -13.87 -8.86
C ASP A 124 -7.67 -12.35 -8.96
N LEU A 125 -6.50 -11.78 -9.24
CA LEU A 125 -6.31 -10.32 -9.36
C LEU A 125 -6.80 -9.76 -10.69
N SER A 126 -7.07 -10.62 -11.70
CA SER A 126 -7.55 -10.20 -13.02
C SER A 126 -8.94 -9.52 -12.96
N VAL A 127 -9.74 -9.87 -11.96
CA VAL A 127 -11.03 -9.22 -11.69
C VAL A 127 -10.85 -7.74 -11.41
N TYR A 128 -9.85 -7.38 -10.57
CA TYR A 128 -9.56 -5.99 -10.25
C TYR A 128 -9.10 -5.23 -11.49
N GLU A 129 -8.22 -5.81 -12.30
CA GLU A 129 -7.73 -5.16 -13.52
C GLU A 129 -8.87 -4.85 -14.49
N ARG A 130 -9.75 -5.83 -14.75
CA ARG A 130 -10.92 -5.63 -15.63
C ARG A 130 -11.83 -4.54 -15.11
N ASN A 131 -12.16 -4.58 -13.81
CA ASN A 131 -13.04 -3.59 -13.19
C ASN A 131 -12.44 -2.18 -13.24
N MET A 132 -11.14 -2.07 -12.96
CA MET A 132 -10.45 -0.78 -12.98
C MET A 132 -10.35 -0.19 -14.38
N ARG A 133 -10.13 -1.04 -15.41
CA ARG A 133 -10.17 -0.59 -16.82
C ARG A 133 -11.56 -0.08 -17.19
N LEU A 134 -12.61 -0.84 -16.90
CA LEU A 134 -13.99 -0.44 -17.18
C LEU A 134 -14.30 0.91 -16.53
N LEU A 135 -14.03 1.04 -15.22
CA LEU A 135 -14.29 2.28 -14.49
C LEU A 135 -13.49 3.46 -15.04
N TRP A 136 -12.23 3.24 -15.41
CA TRP A 136 -11.39 4.28 -15.98
C TRP A 136 -11.92 4.76 -17.34
N ASP A 137 -12.26 3.82 -18.25
CA ASP A 137 -12.80 4.11 -19.58
C ASP A 137 -14.10 4.91 -19.47
N GLU A 138 -15.03 4.48 -18.62
CA GLU A 138 -16.32 5.15 -18.39
C GLU A 138 -16.13 6.56 -17.81
N LEU A 139 -15.31 6.71 -16.77
CA LEU A 139 -15.07 8.02 -16.15
C LEU A 139 -14.42 9.01 -17.13
N VAL A 140 -13.46 8.56 -17.94
CA VAL A 140 -12.85 9.38 -18.99
C VAL A 140 -13.89 9.76 -20.05
N GLY A 141 -14.73 8.80 -20.47
CA GLY A 141 -15.85 9.04 -21.41
C GLY A 141 -16.86 10.05 -20.90
N LEU A 142 -17.09 10.11 -19.59
CA LEU A 142 -17.95 11.09 -18.92
C LEU A 142 -17.28 12.44 -18.66
N GLY A 143 -16.01 12.62 -19.07
CA GLY A 143 -15.29 13.89 -18.96
C GLY A 143 -14.53 14.10 -17.65
N PHE A 144 -14.38 13.07 -16.80
CA PHE A 144 -13.53 13.17 -15.62
C PHE A 144 -12.05 13.19 -15.98
N THR A 145 -11.30 14.02 -15.28
CA THR A 145 -9.82 13.91 -15.28
C THR A 145 -9.43 12.89 -14.22
N VAL A 146 -8.83 11.78 -14.66
CA VAL A 146 -8.41 10.68 -13.78
C VAL A 146 -7.13 10.06 -14.31
N VAL A 147 -6.17 9.83 -13.40
CA VAL A 147 -4.95 9.12 -13.74
C VAL A 147 -5.28 7.64 -13.93
N ARG A 148 -4.73 7.03 -14.98
CA ARG A 148 -4.92 5.60 -15.22
C ARG A 148 -4.32 4.81 -14.06
N PRO A 149 -5.10 3.94 -13.39
CA PRO A 149 -4.60 3.15 -12.28
C PRO A 149 -3.51 2.18 -12.73
N GLY A 150 -2.37 2.20 -12.05
CA GLY A 150 -1.27 1.23 -12.26
C GLY A 150 -1.34 0.03 -11.32
N GLY A 151 -2.28 0.05 -10.37
CA GLY A 151 -2.47 -1.01 -9.37
C GLY A 151 -3.57 -0.68 -8.38
N THR A 152 -3.76 -1.55 -7.40
CA THR A 152 -4.81 -1.50 -6.39
C THR A 152 -6.24 -1.69 -6.97
N PHE A 153 -7.25 -1.39 -6.18
CA PHE A 153 -8.64 -1.29 -6.63
C PHE A 153 -9.25 0.07 -6.26
N TYR A 154 -8.42 1.11 -6.28
CA TYR A 154 -8.83 2.50 -6.10
C TYR A 154 -8.67 3.26 -7.41
N ILE A 155 -9.64 4.12 -7.67
CA ILE A 155 -9.58 5.12 -8.74
C ILE A 155 -9.92 6.48 -8.14
N PHE A 156 -9.16 7.50 -8.51
CA PHE A 156 -9.25 8.81 -7.87
C PHE A 156 -9.48 9.91 -8.91
N PRO A 157 -10.73 10.07 -9.38
CA PRO A 157 -11.08 11.11 -10.37
C PRO A 157 -11.12 12.49 -9.73
N LYS A 158 -10.72 13.50 -10.50
CA LYS A 158 -10.96 14.89 -10.14
C LYS A 158 -12.46 15.20 -10.29
N ALA A 159 -13.09 15.79 -9.27
CA ALA A 159 -14.47 16.20 -9.33
C ALA A 159 -14.70 17.17 -10.51
N LEU A 160 -15.88 17.10 -11.12
CA LEU A 160 -16.28 17.98 -12.23
C LEU A 160 -16.58 19.41 -11.78
N GLU A 161 -16.73 19.64 -10.47
CA GLU A 161 -16.95 20.95 -9.84
C GLU A 161 -15.76 21.34 -8.99
N ALA A 162 -15.57 22.65 -8.74
CA ALA A 162 -14.46 23.16 -7.94
C ALA A 162 -14.52 22.70 -6.48
N ASP A 163 -15.73 22.55 -5.91
CA ASP A 163 -15.95 21.99 -4.57
C ASP A 163 -16.25 20.49 -4.68
N ALA A 164 -15.23 19.68 -4.51
CA ALA A 164 -15.33 18.22 -4.56
C ALA A 164 -16.29 17.65 -3.48
N ALA A 165 -16.35 18.26 -2.31
CA ALA A 165 -17.23 17.80 -1.24
C ALA A 165 -18.70 18.08 -1.58
N ALA A 166 -18.99 19.24 -2.17
CA ALA A 166 -20.33 19.55 -2.67
C ALA A 166 -20.73 18.61 -3.82
N PHE A 167 -19.79 18.32 -4.74
CA PHE A 167 -20.01 17.36 -5.83
C PHE A 167 -20.36 15.97 -5.28
N CYS A 168 -19.61 15.45 -4.31
CA CYS A 168 -19.87 14.15 -3.69
C CYS A 168 -21.25 14.12 -2.99
N ARG A 169 -21.62 15.20 -2.27
CA ARG A 169 -22.97 15.29 -1.66
C ARG A 169 -24.09 15.26 -2.69
N LYS A 170 -23.90 15.90 -3.85
CA LYS A 170 -24.89 15.83 -4.95
C LYS A 170 -24.98 14.43 -5.53
N ALA A 171 -23.83 13.77 -5.75
CA ALA A 171 -23.79 12.41 -6.29
C ALA A 171 -24.56 11.41 -5.41
N GLN A 172 -24.52 11.54 -4.09
CA GLN A 172 -25.28 10.69 -3.16
C GLN A 172 -26.80 10.75 -3.34
N ALA A 173 -27.32 11.76 -4.04
CA ALA A 173 -28.75 11.84 -4.32
C ALA A 173 -29.22 10.92 -5.49
N TYR A 174 -28.29 10.24 -6.14
CA TYR A 174 -28.54 9.38 -7.30
C TYR A 174 -28.18 7.89 -7.03
N ASP A 175 -27.91 7.53 -5.78
CA ASP A 175 -27.69 6.15 -5.33
C ASP A 175 -29.01 5.37 -5.14
#